data_51e477a6a904fa6602e5baf300643dee
#
_entry.id   51e477a6a904fa6602e5baf300643dee
#
_cell.length_a   1.000
_cell.length_b   1.000
_cell.length_c   1.000
_cell.angle_alpha   90.00
_cell.angle_beta   90.00
_cell.angle_gamma   90.00
#
_symmetry.space_group_name_H-M   'P 1'
#
loop_
_entity.id
_entity.type
_entity.pdbx_description
1 polymer ?
#
loop_
_entity_poly.entity_id
_entity_poly.type
_entity_poly.pdbx_seq_one_letter_code
_entity_poly.pdbx_strand_id
1 'polypeptide(L)'
;MSVATRALCYAMRNPPKGMRKYKLGEIQDMIAKKDGLPPSIGSISGAGRTFMDPKSPKRRPKGSRKTTVAEDKLLLKTFHNIRPPGCGVDSRVLHDALPKKLSKKIVRRTIIRRLAAKGFKPSRKINKSDPGPALCKKRLGFVRKHEGQTPRQWKGKLQAVGDYKDFTHYPPGLKKKFTRLRAAWTYMTKLEKVTPAFARPKRWFSYKDWKKTKKLKVWGMSASNGKSLAFPVSLPNTTEQWADHIKQHVAPFLKKSFPHLNSYTILLDGEPLLHGDAAKAMMAKYNIKVLPGWPKYSPDLNPQENVWAWAEPELRLLEKPRDSFGKFGKNVLKAVRAYPSTAKLVGSMAKRCRLVEEAKGGMIGK
;
A
#
# COMPACT_ATOMS: atom_id res chain seq x y z
N MET A 1 6.18 -29.79 10.06
CA MET A 1 5.92 -31.26 10.17
C MET A 1 7.10 -31.96 10.83
N SER A 2 6.83 -32.74 11.87
CA SER A 2 7.82 -33.61 12.55
C SER A 2 8.32 -34.70 11.60
N VAL A 3 9.44 -35.38 11.98
CA VAL A 3 9.97 -36.51 11.20
C VAL A 3 8.93 -37.65 11.17
N ALA A 4 8.27 -37.92 12.30
CA ALA A 4 7.22 -38.93 12.38
C ALA A 4 6.03 -38.63 11.46
N THR A 5 5.57 -37.37 11.41
CA THR A 5 4.48 -36.95 10.51
C THR A 5 4.86 -37.08 9.03
N ARG A 6 6.13 -36.83 8.68
CA ARG A 6 6.64 -37.01 7.29
C ARG A 6 6.68 -38.50 6.92
N ALA A 7 7.11 -39.37 7.85
CA ALA A 7 7.10 -40.82 7.66
C ALA A 7 5.67 -41.34 7.39
N LEU A 8 4.72 -40.88 8.20
CA LEU A 8 3.31 -41.23 8.06
C LEU A 8 2.75 -40.80 6.69
N CYS A 9 3.01 -39.56 6.26
CA CYS A 9 2.61 -39.07 4.95
C CYS A 9 3.17 -39.93 3.81
N TYR A 10 4.43 -40.36 3.94
CA TYR A 10 5.07 -41.23 2.96
C TYR A 10 4.42 -42.61 2.90
N ALA A 11 4.23 -43.26 4.04
CA ALA A 11 3.60 -44.60 4.16
C ALA A 11 2.17 -44.61 3.59
N MET A 12 1.38 -43.57 3.90
CA MET A 12 0.00 -43.44 3.40
C MET A 12 -0.07 -43.24 1.87
N ARG A 13 0.92 -42.61 1.27
CA ARG A 13 1.01 -42.43 -0.17
C ARG A 13 1.58 -43.63 -0.93
N ASN A 14 2.44 -44.38 -0.27
CA ASN A 14 3.15 -45.51 -0.85
C ASN A 14 2.94 -46.78 0.05
N PRO A 15 1.67 -47.22 0.19
CA PRO A 15 1.39 -48.38 1.03
C PRO A 15 1.97 -49.66 0.39
N PRO A 16 2.23 -50.69 1.21
CA PRO A 16 2.58 -52.03 0.72
C PRO A 16 1.55 -52.57 -0.30
N LYS A 17 1.99 -53.50 -1.15
CA LYS A 17 1.15 -54.12 -2.16
C LYS A 17 -0.10 -54.74 -1.49
N GLY A 18 -1.30 -54.37 -1.95
CA GLY A 18 -2.57 -54.81 -1.37
C GLY A 18 -3.24 -53.84 -0.36
N MET A 19 -2.55 -52.79 0.07
CA MET A 19 -3.17 -51.77 0.93
C MET A 19 -3.69 -50.56 0.16
N ARG A 20 -4.72 -49.87 0.72
CA ARG A 20 -5.32 -48.69 0.14
C ARG A 20 -4.32 -47.52 0.06
N LYS A 21 -4.23 -46.89 -1.10
CA LYS A 21 -3.51 -45.64 -1.30
C LYS A 21 -4.41 -44.44 -0.98
N TYR A 22 -3.99 -43.55 -0.08
CA TYR A 22 -4.74 -42.36 0.30
C TYR A 22 -4.48 -41.18 -0.63
N LYS A 23 -5.54 -40.38 -0.90
CA LYS A 23 -5.40 -39.10 -1.61
C LYS A 23 -4.78 -38.04 -0.69
N LEU A 24 -4.19 -36.99 -1.28
CA LEU A 24 -3.50 -35.93 -0.51
C LEU A 24 -4.42 -35.21 0.49
N GLY A 25 -5.69 -34.96 0.10
CA GLY A 25 -6.69 -34.36 1.00
C GLY A 25 -7.02 -35.27 2.18
N GLU A 26 -7.24 -36.56 1.96
CA GLU A 26 -7.52 -37.54 3.05
C GLU A 26 -6.35 -37.58 4.05
N ILE A 27 -5.10 -37.52 3.56
CA ILE A 27 -3.91 -37.47 4.43
C ILE A 27 -3.86 -36.15 5.22
N GLN A 28 -4.26 -35.04 4.59
CA GLN A 28 -4.33 -33.73 5.22
C GLN A 28 -5.33 -33.74 6.39
N ASP A 29 -6.52 -34.28 6.17
CA ASP A 29 -7.58 -34.36 7.16
C ASP A 29 -7.21 -35.28 8.33
N MET A 30 -6.55 -36.41 8.06
CA MET A 30 -6.09 -37.32 9.11
C MET A 30 -5.00 -36.68 9.98
N ILE A 31 -4.09 -35.88 9.40
CA ILE A 31 -3.06 -35.17 10.16
C ILE A 31 -3.69 -34.04 10.96
N ALA A 32 -4.65 -33.31 10.38
CA ALA A 32 -5.38 -32.26 11.08
C ALA A 32 -6.09 -32.79 12.35
N LYS A 33 -6.73 -33.95 12.25
CA LYS A 33 -7.38 -34.61 13.39
C LYS A 33 -6.39 -35.01 14.51
N LYS A 34 -5.13 -35.30 14.15
CA LYS A 34 -4.11 -35.72 15.12
C LYS A 34 -3.33 -34.55 15.71
N ASP A 35 -2.94 -33.58 14.91
CA ASP A 35 -1.99 -32.50 15.27
C ASP A 35 -2.64 -31.12 15.36
N GLY A 36 -3.97 -30.99 15.14
CA GLY A 36 -4.75 -29.75 15.28
C GLY A 36 -4.64 -28.74 14.13
N LEU A 37 -3.54 -28.73 13.36
CA LEU A 37 -3.34 -27.83 12.20
C LEU A 37 -2.94 -28.64 10.96
N PRO A 38 -3.73 -28.55 9.86
CA PRO A 38 -3.45 -29.31 8.67
C PRO A 38 -2.21 -28.75 7.95
N PRO A 39 -1.20 -29.58 7.62
CA PRO A 39 -0.11 -29.16 6.76
C PRO A 39 -0.61 -28.89 5.33
N SER A 40 0.04 -27.99 4.61
CA SER A 40 -0.33 -27.74 3.21
C SER A 40 -0.17 -29.00 2.33
N ILE A 41 -1.03 -29.15 1.34
CA ILE A 41 -0.97 -30.25 0.35
C ILE A 41 0.43 -30.33 -0.30
N GLY A 42 1.07 -29.17 -0.57
CA GLY A 42 2.43 -29.09 -1.06
C GLY A 42 3.46 -29.67 -0.10
N SER A 43 3.30 -29.48 1.20
CA SER A 43 4.16 -30.05 2.25
C SER A 43 4.00 -31.57 2.36
N ILE A 44 2.77 -32.09 2.24
CA ILE A 44 2.49 -33.54 2.24
C ILE A 44 3.08 -34.20 0.98
N SER A 45 2.88 -33.57 -0.18
CA SER A 45 3.46 -34.03 -1.45
C SER A 45 4.99 -34.03 -1.45
N GLY A 46 5.61 -33.02 -0.82
CA GLY A 46 7.06 -32.93 -0.65
C GLY A 46 7.61 -34.02 0.30
N ALA A 47 6.92 -34.26 1.42
CA ALA A 47 7.27 -35.30 2.38
C ALA A 47 7.27 -36.70 1.73
N GLY A 48 6.25 -36.98 0.89
CA GLY A 48 6.15 -38.25 0.16
C GLY A 48 7.25 -38.49 -0.88
N ARG A 49 7.99 -37.45 -1.31
CA ARG A 49 9.10 -37.56 -2.25
C ARG A 49 10.48 -37.69 -1.61
N THR A 50 10.62 -37.26 -0.37
CA THR A 50 11.95 -37.09 0.24
C THR A 50 12.25 -38.05 1.39
N PHE A 51 11.24 -38.80 1.85
CA PHE A 51 11.40 -39.55 3.10
C PHE A 51 12.15 -40.88 2.98
N MET A 52 12.10 -41.57 1.83
CA MET A 52 12.64 -42.93 1.73
C MET A 52 13.50 -43.23 0.49
N ASP A 53 14.00 -42.24 -0.20
CA ASP A 53 14.99 -42.45 -1.20
C ASP A 53 16.35 -41.90 -0.72
N PRO A 54 17.22 -42.75 -0.10
CA PRO A 54 18.61 -42.37 0.17
C PRO A 54 19.38 -42.07 -1.12
N LYS A 55 18.85 -42.53 -2.27
CA LYS A 55 19.26 -42.17 -3.63
C LYS A 55 18.38 -41.09 -4.24
N SER A 56 17.45 -40.47 -3.45
CA SER A 56 16.76 -39.25 -3.85
C SER A 56 17.79 -38.33 -4.49
N PRO A 57 17.57 -37.82 -5.71
CA PRO A 57 18.60 -37.09 -6.44
C PRO A 57 19.12 -36.01 -5.54
N LYS A 58 20.32 -36.19 -5.01
CA LYS A 58 21.09 -35.25 -4.21
C LYS A 58 20.74 -33.89 -4.74
N ARG A 59 20.19 -32.96 -3.91
CA ARG A 59 19.91 -31.58 -4.28
C ARG A 59 20.82 -31.22 -5.44
N ARG A 60 20.25 -30.95 -6.65
CA ARG A 60 20.99 -30.68 -7.88
C ARG A 60 22.30 -30.02 -7.51
N PRO A 61 23.46 -30.54 -7.90
CA PRO A 61 24.73 -30.07 -7.38
C PRO A 61 24.71 -28.55 -7.38
N LYS A 62 25.16 -27.93 -6.26
CA LYS A 62 25.36 -26.49 -6.15
C LYS A 62 26.17 -26.06 -7.36
N GLY A 63 25.59 -25.79 -8.53
CA GLY A 63 26.50 -25.53 -9.59
C GLY A 63 26.04 -25.24 -10.96
N SER A 64 24.96 -25.69 -11.48
CA SER A 64 24.62 -25.22 -12.83
C SER A 64 24.00 -23.84 -12.74
N ARG A 65 24.85 -22.81 -12.67
CA ARG A 65 24.42 -21.45 -12.92
C ARG A 65 23.71 -21.42 -14.27
N LYS A 66 22.45 -21.02 -14.32
CA LYS A 66 21.74 -20.81 -15.59
C LYS A 66 22.34 -19.68 -16.43
N THR A 67 23.25 -18.90 -15.84
CA THR A 67 23.93 -17.76 -16.47
C THR A 67 25.43 -17.85 -16.24
N THR A 68 26.20 -17.50 -17.25
CA THR A 68 27.65 -17.32 -17.17
C THR A 68 27.99 -15.99 -16.46
N VAL A 69 29.25 -15.80 -16.10
CA VAL A 69 29.70 -14.51 -15.50
C VAL A 69 29.50 -13.35 -16.47
N ALA A 70 29.74 -13.57 -17.76
CA ALA A 70 29.53 -12.57 -18.81
C ALA A 70 28.04 -12.18 -18.95
N GLU A 71 27.14 -13.18 -18.92
CA GLU A 71 25.71 -12.94 -18.94
C GLU A 71 25.22 -12.22 -17.69
N ASP A 72 25.77 -12.48 -16.50
CA ASP A 72 25.49 -11.76 -15.27
C ASP A 72 25.98 -10.29 -15.36
N LYS A 73 27.15 -10.02 -15.95
CA LYS A 73 27.63 -8.66 -16.24
C LYS A 73 26.70 -7.93 -17.21
N LEU A 74 26.26 -8.59 -18.29
CA LEU A 74 25.32 -8.02 -19.24
C LEU A 74 23.96 -7.70 -18.59
N LEU A 75 23.44 -8.59 -17.75
CA LEU A 75 22.21 -8.37 -16.99
C LEU A 75 22.33 -7.13 -16.11
N LEU A 76 23.43 -6.96 -15.39
CA LEU A 76 23.67 -5.79 -14.53
C LEU A 76 23.83 -4.51 -15.36
N LYS A 77 24.57 -4.55 -16.46
CA LYS A 77 24.71 -3.41 -17.39
C LYS A 77 23.34 -2.98 -17.91
N THR A 78 22.51 -3.92 -18.37
CA THR A 78 21.15 -3.64 -18.82
C THR A 78 20.31 -3.06 -17.68
N PHE A 79 20.41 -3.63 -16.47
CA PHE A 79 19.70 -3.12 -15.30
C PHE A 79 20.05 -1.66 -14.98
N HIS A 80 21.33 -1.30 -14.98
CA HIS A 80 21.76 0.09 -14.74
C HIS A 80 21.33 1.03 -15.86
N ASN A 81 21.41 0.60 -17.12
CA ASN A 81 21.01 1.43 -18.27
C ASN A 81 19.51 1.75 -18.27
N ILE A 82 18.65 0.81 -17.90
CA ILE A 82 17.20 1.02 -17.90
C ILE A 82 16.66 1.60 -16.58
N ARG A 83 17.54 1.80 -15.60
CA ARG A 83 17.23 2.32 -14.27
C ARG A 83 17.84 3.71 -14.05
N PRO A 84 17.35 4.76 -14.71
CA PRO A 84 17.76 6.11 -14.37
C PRO A 84 17.37 6.42 -12.90
N PRO A 85 18.08 7.33 -12.23
CA PRO A 85 17.78 7.74 -10.87
C PRO A 85 16.30 8.08 -10.70
N GLY A 86 15.68 7.54 -9.65
CA GLY A 86 14.26 7.76 -9.37
C GLY A 86 13.27 6.89 -10.15
N CYS A 87 13.68 6.16 -11.19
CA CYS A 87 12.78 5.24 -11.90
C CYS A 87 12.71 3.87 -11.25
N GLY A 88 11.51 3.25 -11.30
CA GLY A 88 11.31 1.88 -10.86
C GLY A 88 11.57 0.89 -11.98
N VAL A 89 12.40 -0.10 -11.72
CA VAL A 89 12.59 -1.24 -12.61
C VAL A 89 12.23 -2.50 -11.83
N ASP A 90 11.23 -3.21 -12.29
CA ASP A 90 10.91 -4.55 -11.80
C ASP A 90 11.57 -5.63 -12.65
N SER A 91 11.50 -6.88 -12.21
CA SER A 91 12.11 -8.01 -12.92
C SER A 91 11.47 -8.32 -14.28
N ARG A 92 10.23 -7.84 -14.55
CA ARG A 92 9.56 -7.97 -15.84
C ARG A 92 10.15 -6.99 -16.83
N VAL A 93 10.21 -5.72 -16.45
CA VAL A 93 10.80 -4.65 -17.29
C VAL A 93 12.25 -5.00 -17.65
N LEU A 94 13.02 -5.49 -16.66
CA LEU A 94 14.39 -5.93 -16.93
C LEU A 94 14.45 -7.14 -17.86
N HIS A 95 13.58 -8.15 -17.67
CA HIS A 95 13.51 -9.32 -18.55
C HIS A 95 13.21 -8.93 -20.00
N ASP A 96 12.24 -8.01 -20.19
CA ASP A 96 11.83 -7.53 -21.50
C ASP A 96 12.93 -6.68 -22.20
N ALA A 97 13.81 -6.04 -21.41
CA ALA A 97 14.93 -5.24 -21.92
C ALA A 97 16.20 -6.05 -22.20
N LEU A 98 16.28 -7.32 -21.78
CA LEU A 98 17.43 -8.17 -22.07
C LEU A 98 17.47 -8.60 -23.54
N PRO A 99 18.67 -8.82 -24.11
CA PRO A 99 18.79 -9.40 -25.45
C PRO A 99 17.99 -10.69 -25.58
N LYS A 100 17.32 -10.91 -26.73
CA LYS A 100 16.43 -12.07 -26.97
C LYS A 100 17.07 -13.43 -26.64
N LYS A 101 18.37 -13.61 -26.93
CA LYS A 101 19.11 -14.83 -26.59
C LYS A 101 19.13 -15.08 -25.08
N LEU A 102 19.33 -14.06 -24.26
CA LEU A 102 19.42 -14.18 -22.81
C LEU A 102 18.01 -14.26 -22.17
N SER A 103 17.04 -13.46 -22.63
CA SER A 103 15.68 -13.49 -22.10
C SER A 103 14.96 -14.83 -22.35
N LYS A 104 15.25 -15.52 -23.48
CA LYS A 104 14.76 -16.89 -23.73
C LYS A 104 15.40 -17.94 -22.81
N LYS A 105 16.65 -17.72 -22.38
CA LYS A 105 17.42 -18.66 -21.54
C LYS A 105 17.03 -18.59 -20.05
N ILE A 106 16.66 -17.41 -19.54
CA ILE A 106 16.43 -17.18 -18.13
C ILE A 106 15.00 -16.73 -17.83
N VAL A 107 14.49 -17.15 -16.68
CA VAL A 107 13.19 -16.71 -16.15
C VAL A 107 13.37 -15.59 -15.13
N ARG A 108 12.32 -14.80 -14.88
CA ARG A 108 12.32 -13.69 -13.91
C ARG A 108 12.89 -14.07 -12.53
N ARG A 109 12.65 -15.29 -12.06
CA ARG A 109 13.20 -15.78 -10.79
C ARG A 109 14.73 -15.85 -10.79
N THR A 110 15.34 -16.14 -11.94
CA THR A 110 16.80 -16.10 -12.11
C THR A 110 17.32 -14.67 -12.02
N ILE A 111 16.66 -13.70 -12.67
CA ILE A 111 16.99 -12.28 -12.57
C ILE A 111 16.99 -11.82 -11.12
N ILE A 112 15.91 -12.12 -10.38
CA ILE A 112 15.77 -11.76 -8.96
C ILE A 112 16.95 -12.31 -8.14
N ARG A 113 17.31 -13.58 -8.35
CA ARG A 113 18.45 -14.21 -7.65
C ARG A 113 19.78 -13.56 -7.99
N ARG A 114 20.00 -13.17 -9.25
CA ARG A 114 21.25 -12.51 -9.68
C ARG A 114 21.37 -11.09 -9.12
N LEU A 115 20.27 -10.32 -9.14
CA LEU A 115 20.23 -9.02 -8.49
C LEU A 115 20.47 -9.13 -6.99
N ALA A 116 19.83 -10.09 -6.31
CA ALA A 116 20.02 -10.34 -4.88
C ALA A 116 21.46 -10.72 -4.54
N ALA A 117 22.11 -11.56 -5.36
CA ALA A 117 23.52 -11.92 -5.19
C ALA A 117 24.48 -10.73 -5.32
N LYS A 118 24.04 -9.63 -5.94
CA LYS A 118 24.75 -8.35 -6.04
C LYS A 118 24.25 -7.30 -5.05
N GLY A 119 23.50 -7.70 -4.03
CA GLY A 119 23.00 -6.82 -2.97
C GLY A 119 21.75 -6.02 -3.31
N PHE A 120 21.21 -6.15 -4.53
CA PHE A 120 19.97 -5.49 -4.93
C PHE A 120 18.76 -6.26 -4.42
N LYS A 121 18.01 -5.68 -3.48
CA LYS A 121 16.77 -6.25 -2.94
C LYS A 121 15.56 -5.46 -3.43
N PRO A 122 14.39 -6.11 -3.61
CA PRO A 122 13.17 -5.37 -3.86
C PRO A 122 12.92 -4.43 -2.68
N SER A 123 12.85 -3.15 -2.98
CA SER A 123 12.70 -2.11 -1.97
C SER A 123 11.64 -1.12 -2.41
N ARG A 124 10.85 -0.64 -1.45
CA ARG A 124 9.91 0.44 -1.69
C ARG A 124 10.65 1.76 -1.73
N LYS A 125 10.38 2.57 -2.74
CA LYS A 125 10.92 3.92 -2.83
C LYS A 125 10.40 4.80 -1.71
N ILE A 126 11.25 5.58 -1.11
CA ILE A 126 10.88 6.58 -0.12
C ILE A 126 10.17 7.72 -0.86
N ASN A 127 9.00 8.09 -0.40
CA ASN A 127 8.18 9.12 -1.04
C ASN A 127 8.57 10.55 -0.62
N LYS A 128 9.19 10.71 0.54
CA LYS A 128 9.58 12.00 1.12
C LYS A 128 10.87 11.83 1.93
N SER A 129 11.66 12.89 1.99
CA SER A 129 12.73 13.04 2.98
C SER A 129 12.13 12.99 4.39
N ASP A 130 12.91 12.56 5.36
CA ASP A 130 12.53 12.64 6.77
C ASP A 130 12.14 14.09 7.14
N PRO A 131 11.17 14.26 8.03
CA PRO A 131 10.79 15.58 8.51
C PRO A 131 11.99 16.22 9.22
N GLY A 132 12.24 17.50 8.94
CA GLY A 132 13.31 18.24 9.63
C GLY A 132 13.06 18.35 11.14
N PRO A 133 14.10 18.68 11.95
CA PRO A 133 14.00 18.68 13.42
C PRO A 133 12.83 19.49 13.98
N ALA A 134 12.54 20.64 13.39
CA ALA A 134 11.42 21.49 13.81
C ALA A 134 10.05 20.80 13.63
N LEU A 135 9.86 20.04 12.55
CA LEU A 135 8.64 19.30 12.32
C LEU A 135 8.57 18.07 13.24
N CYS A 136 9.69 17.37 13.48
CA CYS A 136 9.75 16.28 14.46
C CYS A 136 9.32 16.77 15.86
N LYS A 137 9.82 17.94 16.30
CA LYS A 137 9.42 18.55 17.58
C LYS A 137 7.90 18.83 17.64
N LYS A 138 7.32 19.39 16.58
CA LYS A 138 5.86 19.63 16.50
C LYS A 138 5.06 18.33 16.54
N ARG A 139 5.50 17.29 15.84
CA ARG A 139 4.87 15.97 15.83
C ARG A 139 4.94 15.32 17.21
N LEU A 140 6.09 15.37 17.88
CA LEU A 140 6.23 14.89 19.26
C LEU A 140 5.35 15.67 20.22
N GLY A 141 5.28 17.00 20.11
CA GLY A 141 4.40 17.83 20.93
C GLY A 141 2.92 17.46 20.78
N PHE A 142 2.49 17.13 19.56
CA PHE A 142 1.13 16.64 19.31
C PHE A 142 0.89 15.27 19.95
N VAL A 143 1.76 14.29 19.72
CA VAL A 143 1.51 12.92 20.19
C VAL A 143 1.59 12.81 21.71
N ARG A 144 2.47 13.57 22.38
CA ARG A 144 2.55 13.64 23.85
C ARG A 144 1.30 14.19 24.50
N LYS A 145 0.61 15.17 23.87
CA LYS A 145 -0.71 15.64 24.34
C LYS A 145 -1.80 14.58 24.27
N HIS A 146 -1.56 13.50 23.54
CA HIS A 146 -2.50 12.41 23.32
C HIS A 146 -1.94 11.06 23.76
N GLU A 147 -0.88 11.07 24.56
CA GLU A 147 -0.26 9.88 25.12
C GLU A 147 -1.27 9.08 25.95
N GLY A 148 -1.15 7.77 25.91
CA GLY A 148 -2.03 6.85 26.66
C GLY A 148 -3.48 6.76 26.15
N GLN A 149 -3.89 7.58 25.17
CA GLN A 149 -5.27 7.50 24.66
C GLN A 149 -5.53 6.18 23.94
N THR A 150 -6.56 5.47 24.39
CA THR A 150 -7.01 4.21 23.77
C THR A 150 -7.78 4.45 22.47
N PRO A 151 -7.93 3.42 21.61
CA PRO A 151 -8.77 3.51 20.41
C PRO A 151 -10.22 3.93 20.70
N ARG A 152 -10.78 3.57 21.85
CA ARG A 152 -12.14 3.95 22.28
C ARG A 152 -12.22 5.44 22.60
N GLN A 153 -11.24 5.95 23.32
CA GLN A 153 -11.16 7.39 23.66
C GLN A 153 -10.98 8.24 22.41
N TRP A 154 -10.14 7.80 21.44
CA TRP A 154 -10.02 8.48 20.16
C TRP A 154 -11.34 8.53 19.40
N LYS A 155 -12.11 7.44 19.35
CA LYS A 155 -13.43 7.41 18.69
C LYS A 155 -14.45 8.31 19.38
N GLY A 156 -14.40 8.47 20.68
CA GLY A 156 -15.26 9.39 21.42
C GLY A 156 -14.89 10.86 21.18
N LYS A 157 -13.60 11.17 21.15
CA LYS A 157 -13.07 12.51 20.98
C LYS A 157 -13.11 13.02 19.54
N LEU A 158 -12.86 12.17 18.57
CA LEU A 158 -12.71 12.50 17.14
C LEU A 158 -13.80 11.78 16.33
N GLN A 159 -14.81 12.53 15.88
CA GLN A 159 -15.95 11.98 15.16
C GLN A 159 -15.59 11.57 13.75
N ALA A 160 -14.72 12.34 13.05
CA ALA A 160 -14.33 11.99 11.69
C ALA A 160 -12.94 12.52 11.32
N VAL A 161 -12.35 11.89 10.32
CA VAL A 161 -11.11 12.34 9.68
C VAL A 161 -11.40 12.64 8.21
N GLY A 162 -10.98 13.79 7.72
CA GLY A 162 -11.22 14.22 6.35
C GLY A 162 -9.96 14.70 5.65
N ASP A 163 -9.93 14.52 4.33
CA ASP A 163 -8.79 14.90 3.51
C ASP A 163 -9.17 15.02 2.03
N TYR A 164 -8.35 15.74 1.25
CA TYR A 164 -8.42 15.81 -0.19
C TYR A 164 -7.47 14.83 -0.88
N LYS A 165 -7.90 14.32 -2.03
CA LYS A 165 -7.04 13.52 -2.91
C LYS A 165 -7.26 13.84 -4.36
N ASP A 166 -6.16 14.07 -5.09
CA ASP A 166 -6.15 14.16 -6.53
C ASP A 166 -6.02 12.77 -7.15
N PHE A 167 -7.00 12.38 -7.96
CA PHE A 167 -6.95 11.22 -8.84
C PHE A 167 -6.68 11.67 -10.28
N THR A 168 -5.75 11.00 -10.93
CA THR A 168 -5.37 11.36 -12.29
C THR A 168 -5.95 10.37 -13.29
N HIS A 169 -6.79 10.88 -14.20
CA HIS A 169 -7.26 10.15 -15.36
C HIS A 169 -6.24 10.25 -16.48
N TYR A 170 -5.80 9.13 -17.00
CA TYR A 170 -4.81 9.02 -18.07
C TYR A 170 -5.49 8.64 -19.37
N PRO A 171 -5.23 9.36 -20.48
CA PRO A 171 -5.70 8.96 -21.80
C PRO A 171 -5.18 7.56 -22.18
N PRO A 172 -5.88 6.85 -23.09
CA PRO A 172 -5.41 5.58 -23.63
C PRO A 172 -3.96 5.69 -24.16
N GLY A 173 -3.13 4.68 -23.90
CA GLY A 173 -1.71 4.67 -24.27
C GLY A 173 -0.75 5.32 -23.26
N LEU A 174 -1.11 6.42 -22.63
CA LEU A 174 -0.29 7.03 -21.56
C LEU A 174 -0.35 6.22 -20.25
N LYS A 175 -1.44 5.52 -19.96
CA LYS A 175 -1.61 4.73 -18.75
C LYS A 175 -0.50 3.68 -18.55
N LYS A 176 -0.13 2.94 -19.59
CA LYS A 176 0.98 1.94 -19.52
C LYS A 176 2.32 2.61 -19.20
N LYS A 177 2.63 3.73 -19.83
CA LYS A 177 3.86 4.51 -19.60
C LYS A 177 3.93 4.99 -18.15
N PHE A 178 2.83 5.54 -17.62
CA PHE A 178 2.78 6.05 -16.25
C PHE A 178 2.80 4.95 -15.18
N THR A 179 2.14 3.83 -15.42
CA THR A 179 2.19 2.69 -14.47
C THR A 179 3.61 2.18 -14.28
N ARG A 180 4.41 2.11 -15.35
CA ARG A 180 5.84 1.73 -15.28
C ARG A 180 6.68 2.75 -14.51
N LEU A 181 6.49 4.04 -14.78
CA LEU A 181 7.22 5.13 -14.11
C LEU A 181 6.85 5.27 -12.63
N ARG A 182 5.60 4.95 -12.25
CA ARG A 182 5.09 4.99 -10.87
C ARG A 182 5.39 3.74 -10.06
N ALA A 183 6.14 2.77 -10.58
CA ALA A 183 6.48 1.58 -9.80
C ALA A 183 7.02 2.00 -8.43
N ALA A 184 6.23 1.73 -7.38
CA ALA A 184 6.60 2.07 -6.01
C ALA A 184 7.76 1.20 -5.51
N TRP A 185 8.03 0.10 -6.22
CA TRP A 185 9.07 -0.87 -5.90
C TRP A 185 10.13 -0.87 -6.98
N THR A 186 11.38 -0.98 -6.58
CA THR A 186 12.52 -1.20 -7.44
C THR A 186 13.57 -2.02 -6.71
N TYR A 187 14.56 -2.54 -7.43
CA TYR A 187 15.69 -3.20 -6.82
C TYR A 187 16.72 -2.14 -6.41
N MET A 188 17.07 -2.10 -5.12
CA MET A 188 18.04 -1.14 -4.55
C MET A 188 18.96 -1.86 -3.58
N THR A 189 20.20 -1.36 -3.46
CA THR A 189 21.10 -1.68 -2.36
C THR A 189 20.63 -0.97 -1.08
N LYS A 190 21.22 -1.33 0.08
CA LYS A 190 20.92 -0.64 1.34
C LYS A 190 21.27 0.86 1.27
N LEU A 191 22.41 1.20 0.66
CA LEU A 191 22.87 2.57 0.51
C LEU A 191 21.95 3.38 -0.41
N GLU A 192 21.60 2.84 -1.58
CA GLU A 192 20.69 3.51 -2.53
C GLU A 192 19.31 3.80 -1.93
N LYS A 193 18.83 2.94 -1.03
CA LYS A 193 17.52 3.11 -0.36
C LYS A 193 17.43 4.41 0.42
N VAL A 194 18.52 4.86 1.02
CA VAL A 194 18.59 6.11 1.82
C VAL A 194 19.12 7.30 1.03
N THR A 195 19.56 7.09 -0.23
CA THR A 195 20.11 8.15 -1.06
C THR A 195 18.98 8.95 -1.74
N PRO A 196 18.95 10.29 -1.61
CA PRO A 196 17.87 11.13 -2.18
C PRO A 196 17.70 10.99 -3.70
N ALA A 197 18.76 10.69 -4.45
CA ALA A 197 18.73 10.48 -5.89
C ALA A 197 17.82 9.32 -6.32
N PHE A 198 17.59 8.32 -5.45
CA PHE A 198 16.70 7.19 -5.67
C PHE A 198 15.32 7.35 -5.04
N ALA A 199 15.07 8.49 -4.38
CA ALA A 199 13.72 8.84 -3.95
C ALA A 199 12.78 9.05 -5.15
N ARG A 200 11.49 9.03 -4.91
CA ARG A 200 10.50 9.29 -5.95
C ARG A 200 10.65 10.71 -6.49
N PRO A 201 10.92 10.94 -7.78
CA PRO A 201 10.98 12.28 -8.31
C PRO A 201 9.62 12.97 -8.19
N LYS A 202 9.64 14.29 -7.96
CA LYS A 202 8.40 15.10 -7.87
C LYS A 202 7.64 15.14 -9.20
N ARG A 203 8.33 15.09 -10.34
CA ARG A 203 7.75 15.08 -11.69
C ARG A 203 8.26 13.88 -12.47
N TRP A 204 7.32 13.08 -13.01
CA TRP A 204 7.59 11.78 -13.63
C TRP A 204 7.46 11.77 -15.15
N PHE A 205 7.07 12.88 -15.75
CA PHE A 205 6.64 12.93 -17.14
C PHE A 205 6.86 14.31 -17.75
N SER A 206 6.91 14.36 -19.07
CA SER A 206 7.03 15.61 -19.80
C SER A 206 5.81 16.50 -19.58
N TYR A 207 5.98 17.81 -19.64
CA TYR A 207 4.89 18.78 -19.56
C TYR A 207 3.81 18.52 -20.64
N LYS A 208 4.22 18.09 -21.85
CA LYS A 208 3.34 17.70 -22.95
C LYS A 208 2.43 16.53 -22.61
N ASP A 209 2.97 15.51 -21.94
CA ASP A 209 2.17 14.34 -21.49
C ASP A 209 1.26 14.71 -20.31
N TRP A 210 1.73 15.60 -19.44
CA TRP A 210 0.95 16.06 -18.29
C TRP A 210 -0.31 16.84 -18.70
N LYS A 211 -0.22 17.72 -19.71
CA LYS A 211 -1.38 18.45 -20.25
C LYS A 211 -2.50 17.55 -20.76
N LYS A 212 -2.18 16.32 -21.17
CA LYS A 212 -3.17 15.33 -21.64
C LYS A 212 -3.90 14.61 -20.50
N THR A 213 -3.45 14.76 -19.26
CA THR A 213 -4.11 14.14 -18.11
C THR A 213 -5.19 15.05 -17.56
N LYS A 214 -6.30 14.45 -17.08
CA LYS A 214 -7.33 15.18 -16.33
C LYS A 214 -7.24 14.80 -14.86
N LYS A 215 -7.37 15.78 -13.98
CA LYS A 215 -7.40 15.55 -12.53
C LYS A 215 -8.82 15.62 -12.02
N LEU A 216 -9.15 14.69 -11.12
CA LEU A 216 -10.35 14.73 -10.31
C LEU A 216 -9.92 14.92 -8.86
N LYS A 217 -10.24 16.06 -8.26
CA LYS A 217 -10.08 16.27 -6.82
C LYS A 217 -11.30 15.68 -6.11
N VAL A 218 -11.07 14.88 -5.08
CA VAL A 218 -12.11 14.25 -4.27
C VAL A 218 -11.89 14.61 -2.82
N TRP A 219 -12.94 15.03 -2.16
CA TRP A 219 -12.99 15.05 -0.70
C TRP A 219 -13.43 13.69 -0.20
N GLY A 220 -12.76 13.19 0.83
CA GLY A 220 -13.13 11.97 1.53
C GLY A 220 -13.13 12.19 3.03
N MET A 221 -14.14 11.66 3.71
CA MET A 221 -14.26 11.69 5.16
C MET A 221 -14.68 10.33 5.70
N SER A 222 -14.02 9.90 6.75
CA SER A 222 -14.27 8.62 7.44
C SER A 222 -14.67 8.90 8.89
N ALA A 223 -15.86 8.46 9.26
CA ALA A 223 -16.41 8.65 10.60
C ALA A 223 -16.03 7.51 11.56
N SER A 224 -15.92 7.81 12.85
CA SER A 224 -15.55 6.87 13.91
C SER A 224 -16.55 5.72 14.09
N ASN A 225 -17.80 5.89 13.61
CA ASN A 225 -18.86 4.88 13.61
C ASN A 225 -18.87 3.98 12.36
N GLY A 226 -17.91 4.15 11.44
CA GLY A 226 -17.79 3.32 10.24
C GLY A 226 -18.46 3.88 8.98
N LYS A 227 -19.21 4.99 9.08
CA LYS A 227 -19.76 5.65 7.90
C LYS A 227 -18.68 6.42 7.14
N SER A 228 -18.86 6.60 5.84
CA SER A 228 -17.95 7.37 4.99
C SER A 228 -18.71 8.33 4.08
N LEU A 229 -18.04 9.43 3.75
CA LEU A 229 -18.50 10.43 2.79
C LEU A 229 -17.42 10.60 1.73
N ALA A 230 -17.81 10.67 0.45
CA ALA A 230 -16.91 11.06 -0.63
C ALA A 230 -17.69 11.78 -1.72
N PHE A 231 -17.13 12.90 -2.20
CA PHE A 231 -17.70 13.69 -3.30
C PHE A 231 -16.60 14.36 -4.13
N PRO A 232 -16.85 14.62 -5.41
CA PRO A 232 -15.92 15.34 -6.27
C PRO A 232 -15.93 16.83 -5.91
N VAL A 233 -14.78 17.47 -6.04
CA VAL A 233 -14.59 18.90 -5.78
C VAL A 233 -14.25 19.61 -7.08
N SER A 234 -14.94 20.70 -7.35
CA SER A 234 -14.66 21.57 -8.48
C SER A 234 -13.34 22.33 -8.31
N LEU A 235 -12.70 22.67 -9.41
CA LEU A 235 -11.48 23.49 -9.42
C LEU A 235 -11.80 24.85 -10.09
N PRO A 236 -11.21 25.96 -9.60
CA PRO A 236 -10.31 26.06 -8.44
C PRO A 236 -11.04 25.80 -7.11
N ASN A 237 -10.35 25.18 -6.15
CA ASN A 237 -10.90 24.93 -4.82
C ASN A 237 -10.57 26.12 -3.90
N THR A 238 -11.60 26.86 -3.47
CA THR A 238 -11.47 28.06 -2.61
C THR A 238 -12.04 27.80 -1.21
N THR A 239 -11.81 28.74 -0.29
CA THR A 239 -12.35 28.68 1.08
C THR A 239 -13.88 28.79 1.06
N GLU A 240 -14.45 29.60 0.18
CA GLU A 240 -15.89 29.79 0.01
C GLU A 240 -16.55 28.50 -0.49
N GLN A 241 -15.96 27.86 -1.51
CA GLN A 241 -16.43 26.55 -1.98
C GLN A 241 -16.34 25.50 -0.87
N TRP A 242 -15.28 25.54 -0.06
CA TRP A 242 -15.18 24.64 1.10
C TRP A 242 -16.27 24.92 2.13
N ALA A 243 -16.60 26.18 2.40
CA ALA A 243 -17.72 26.55 3.28
C ALA A 243 -19.05 25.99 2.73
N ASP A 244 -19.27 26.05 1.40
CA ASP A 244 -20.46 25.46 0.78
C ASP A 244 -20.46 23.93 0.92
N HIS A 245 -19.32 23.27 0.76
CA HIS A 245 -19.20 21.82 0.97
C HIS A 245 -19.46 21.42 2.43
N ILE A 246 -19.05 22.24 3.40
CA ILE A 246 -19.41 22.03 4.81
C ILE A 246 -20.93 22.05 4.96
N LYS A 247 -21.61 23.06 4.43
CA LYS A 247 -23.06 23.21 4.47
C LYS A 247 -23.80 22.07 3.79
N GLN A 248 -23.42 21.73 2.57
CA GLN A 248 -24.15 20.80 1.70
C GLN A 248 -23.86 19.33 2.01
N HIS A 249 -22.67 19.00 2.46
CA HIS A 249 -22.21 17.61 2.56
C HIS A 249 -21.70 17.23 3.95
N VAL A 250 -20.77 18.01 4.53
CA VAL A 250 -20.07 17.60 5.75
C VAL A 250 -20.97 17.68 6.98
N ALA A 251 -21.67 18.80 7.19
CA ALA A 251 -22.54 18.99 8.33
C ALA A 251 -23.74 18.02 8.32
N PRO A 252 -24.47 17.84 7.20
CA PRO A 252 -25.51 16.80 7.11
C PRO A 252 -25.00 15.39 7.37
N PHE A 253 -23.80 15.05 6.85
CA PHE A 253 -23.18 13.77 7.10
C PHE A 253 -22.87 13.54 8.57
N LEU A 254 -22.29 14.52 9.26
CA LEU A 254 -21.97 14.44 10.68
C LEU A 254 -23.24 14.30 11.53
N LYS A 255 -24.27 15.13 11.26
CA LYS A 255 -25.58 15.05 11.92
C LYS A 255 -26.22 13.67 11.75
N LYS A 256 -26.24 13.14 10.52
CA LYS A 256 -26.77 11.79 10.24
C LYS A 256 -25.93 10.68 10.86
N SER A 257 -24.61 10.90 11.01
CA SER A 257 -23.71 9.89 11.57
C SER A 257 -23.74 9.86 13.09
N PHE A 258 -23.96 11.00 13.73
CA PHE A 258 -23.94 11.19 15.19
C PHE A 258 -25.14 12.02 15.65
N PRO A 259 -26.39 11.53 15.50
CA PRO A 259 -27.60 12.30 15.75
C PRO A 259 -27.75 12.73 17.22
N HIS A 260 -27.07 12.06 18.13
CA HIS A 260 -27.09 12.34 19.57
C HIS A 260 -26.05 13.39 20.00
N LEU A 261 -25.20 13.88 19.08
CA LEU A 261 -24.21 14.89 19.40
C LEU A 261 -24.63 16.26 18.89
N ASN A 262 -24.38 17.28 19.71
CA ASN A 262 -24.60 18.68 19.37
C ASN A 262 -23.33 19.40 18.88
N SER A 263 -22.18 18.75 18.95
CA SER A 263 -20.89 19.28 18.50
C SER A 263 -20.01 18.13 17.96
N TYR A 264 -19.22 18.41 16.94
CA TYR A 264 -18.41 17.41 16.24
C TYR A 264 -16.96 17.87 16.19
N THR A 265 -16.04 17.03 16.60
CA THR A 265 -14.60 17.26 16.38
C THR A 265 -14.13 16.45 15.17
N ILE A 266 -13.53 17.13 14.20
CA ILE A 266 -12.99 16.50 12.99
C ILE A 266 -11.50 16.78 12.85
N LEU A 267 -10.80 15.87 12.20
CA LEU A 267 -9.41 16.08 11.81
C LEU A 267 -9.38 16.57 10.35
N LEU A 268 -8.73 17.70 10.14
CA LEU A 268 -8.41 18.26 8.83
C LEU A 268 -6.91 18.46 8.71
N ASP A 269 -6.36 18.31 7.49
CA ASP A 269 -4.95 18.66 7.25
C ASP A 269 -4.76 20.19 7.32
N GLY A 270 -3.52 20.63 7.46
CA GLY A 270 -3.14 22.03 7.55
C GLY A 270 -3.19 22.82 6.24
N GLU A 271 -4.02 22.43 5.27
CA GLU A 271 -4.21 23.15 4.01
C GLU A 271 -4.95 24.50 4.28
N PRO A 272 -4.40 25.66 3.88
CA PRO A 272 -4.95 26.98 4.29
C PRO A 272 -6.43 27.17 3.98
N LEU A 273 -6.91 26.69 2.82
CA LEU A 273 -8.31 26.83 2.42
C LEU A 273 -9.29 26.17 3.39
N LEU A 274 -8.87 25.12 4.12
CA LEU A 274 -9.70 24.42 5.09
C LEU A 274 -9.90 25.23 6.39
N HIS A 275 -9.06 26.23 6.60
CA HIS A 275 -8.97 27.03 7.81
C HIS A 275 -9.20 28.52 7.58
N GLY A 276 -9.63 28.93 6.37
CA GLY A 276 -9.98 30.31 6.07
C GLY A 276 -11.25 30.78 6.80
N ASP A 277 -11.53 32.07 6.79
CA ASP A 277 -12.58 32.64 7.66
C ASP A 277 -13.98 32.18 7.25
N ALA A 278 -14.28 32.07 5.95
CA ALA A 278 -15.56 31.53 5.50
C ALA A 278 -15.77 30.07 5.99
N ALA A 279 -14.71 29.26 5.96
CA ALA A 279 -14.75 27.89 6.46
C ALA A 279 -14.95 27.83 7.97
N LYS A 280 -14.24 28.68 8.74
CA LYS A 280 -14.38 28.77 10.19
C LYS A 280 -15.80 29.21 10.59
N ALA A 281 -16.35 30.24 9.93
CA ALA A 281 -17.71 30.70 10.16
C ALA A 281 -18.75 29.61 9.92
N MET A 282 -18.57 28.84 8.82
CA MET A 282 -19.48 27.75 8.50
C MET A 282 -19.34 26.57 9.48
N MET A 283 -18.12 26.22 9.88
CA MET A 283 -17.88 25.19 10.91
C MET A 283 -18.47 25.59 12.24
N ALA A 284 -18.31 26.85 12.67
CA ALA A 284 -18.90 27.38 13.89
C ALA A 284 -20.43 27.27 13.86
N LYS A 285 -21.07 27.66 12.74
CA LYS A 285 -22.52 27.56 12.53
C LYS A 285 -23.06 26.15 12.76
N TYR A 286 -22.30 25.13 12.40
CA TYR A 286 -22.69 23.72 12.55
C TYR A 286 -22.04 23.03 13.76
N ASN A 287 -21.45 23.77 14.69
CA ASN A 287 -20.74 23.23 15.86
C ASN A 287 -19.66 22.22 15.50
N ILE A 288 -18.96 22.45 14.40
CA ILE A 288 -17.85 21.61 13.97
C ILE A 288 -16.53 22.22 14.47
N LYS A 289 -15.78 21.46 15.24
CA LYS A 289 -14.47 21.83 15.78
C LYS A 289 -13.38 21.06 15.03
N VAL A 290 -12.27 21.72 14.71
CA VAL A 290 -11.09 21.04 14.17
C VAL A 290 -10.21 20.56 15.31
N LEU A 291 -9.68 19.36 15.23
CA LEU A 291 -8.74 18.82 16.21
C LEU A 291 -7.53 19.76 16.36
N PRO A 292 -7.29 20.34 17.54
CA PRO A 292 -6.24 21.34 17.71
C PRO A 292 -4.85 20.73 17.68
N GLY A 293 -3.85 21.54 17.24
CA GLY A 293 -2.44 21.18 17.31
C GLY A 293 -1.98 20.15 16.27
N TRP A 294 -2.79 19.86 15.25
CA TRP A 294 -2.43 18.93 14.19
C TRP A 294 -1.13 19.36 13.48
N PRO A 295 -0.10 18.49 13.41
CA PRO A 295 1.17 18.84 12.78
C PRO A 295 1.02 18.83 11.25
N LYS A 296 1.34 19.96 10.61
CA LYS A 296 1.36 20.08 9.14
C LYS A 296 2.30 19.02 8.52
N TYR A 297 2.07 18.66 7.28
CA TYR A 297 2.89 17.70 6.53
C TYR A 297 3.07 16.32 7.19
N SER A 298 2.02 15.84 7.85
CA SER A 298 2.00 14.54 8.56
C SER A 298 1.02 13.54 7.95
N PRO A 299 1.15 13.18 6.65
CA PRO A 299 0.22 12.27 6.00
C PRO A 299 0.26 10.83 6.56
N ASP A 300 1.38 10.44 7.16
CA ASP A 300 1.53 9.15 7.84
C ASP A 300 0.72 9.08 9.15
N LEU A 301 0.50 10.21 9.80
CA LEU A 301 -0.40 10.34 10.94
C LEU A 301 -1.88 10.37 10.51
N ASN A 302 -2.22 10.86 9.31
CA ASN A 302 -3.60 10.99 8.85
C ASN A 302 -4.19 9.62 8.47
N PRO A 303 -5.21 9.11 9.21
CA PRO A 303 -5.82 7.82 8.89
C PRO A 303 -6.50 7.79 7.52
N GLN A 304 -6.99 8.91 6.99
CA GLN A 304 -7.64 8.99 5.69
C GLN A 304 -6.72 8.54 4.54
N GLU A 305 -5.42 8.67 4.71
CA GLU A 305 -4.43 8.17 3.74
C GLU A 305 -4.49 6.64 3.51
N ASN A 306 -5.04 5.87 4.46
CA ASN A 306 -5.27 4.44 4.27
C ASN A 306 -6.40 4.20 3.27
N VAL A 307 -7.45 5.03 3.28
CA VAL A 307 -8.53 4.97 2.30
C VAL A 307 -7.99 5.26 0.91
N TRP A 308 -7.14 6.28 0.79
CA TRP A 308 -6.50 6.61 -0.49
C TRP A 308 -5.60 5.50 -1.01
N ALA A 309 -4.81 4.88 -0.11
CA ALA A 309 -3.95 3.76 -0.47
C ALA A 309 -4.73 2.50 -0.91
N TRP A 310 -5.93 2.29 -0.35
CA TRP A 310 -6.87 1.27 -0.76
C TRP A 310 -7.54 1.61 -2.09
N ALA A 311 -8.06 2.83 -2.24
CA ALA A 311 -8.83 3.23 -3.41
C ALA A 311 -8.02 3.19 -4.71
N GLU A 312 -6.70 3.45 -4.69
CA GLU A 312 -5.87 3.43 -5.89
C GLU A 312 -5.80 2.05 -6.59
N PRO A 313 -5.52 0.92 -5.90
CA PRO A 313 -5.58 -0.40 -6.53
C PRO A 313 -7.00 -0.81 -6.92
N GLU A 314 -8.02 -0.53 -6.09
CA GLU A 314 -9.42 -0.82 -6.42
C GLU A 314 -9.88 -0.08 -7.68
N LEU A 315 -9.52 1.19 -7.81
CA LEU A 315 -9.80 1.97 -9.01
C LEU A 315 -9.20 1.32 -10.27
N ARG A 316 -8.00 0.72 -10.16
CA ARG A 316 -7.38 0.02 -11.30
C ARG A 316 -8.16 -1.22 -11.74
N LEU A 317 -8.88 -1.87 -10.84
CA LEU A 317 -9.74 -3.01 -11.17
C LEU A 317 -11.04 -2.55 -11.85
N LEU A 318 -11.55 -1.38 -11.47
CA LEU A 318 -12.79 -0.82 -12.01
C LEU A 318 -12.61 -0.11 -13.35
N GLU A 319 -11.42 0.46 -13.61
CA GLU A 319 -11.13 1.25 -14.80
C GLU A 319 -10.93 0.40 -16.07
N LYS A 320 -11.61 0.77 -17.13
CA LYS A 320 -11.38 0.27 -18.49
C LYS A 320 -10.54 1.26 -19.32
N PRO A 321 -9.77 0.78 -20.33
CA PRO A 321 -8.88 1.65 -21.13
C PRO A 321 -9.54 2.83 -21.83
N ARG A 322 -10.84 2.74 -22.11
CA ARG A 322 -11.61 3.75 -22.84
C ARG A 322 -12.67 4.45 -21.98
N ASP A 323 -12.60 4.33 -20.66
CA ASP A 323 -13.55 5.02 -19.79
C ASP A 323 -13.48 6.53 -20.00
N SER A 324 -14.64 7.17 -20.14
CA SER A 324 -14.74 8.64 -20.13
C SER A 324 -14.35 9.21 -18.76
N PHE A 325 -14.03 10.50 -18.71
CA PHE A 325 -13.69 11.17 -17.46
C PHE A 325 -14.85 11.10 -16.44
N GLY A 326 -16.09 11.20 -16.89
CA GLY A 326 -17.26 11.03 -16.02
C GLY A 326 -17.37 9.61 -15.44
N LYS A 327 -17.11 8.57 -16.26
CA LYS A 327 -17.08 7.19 -15.79
C LYS A 327 -15.94 6.95 -14.82
N PHE A 328 -14.76 7.53 -15.10
CA PHE A 328 -13.63 7.53 -14.19
C PHE A 328 -14.01 8.11 -12.81
N GLY A 329 -14.70 9.27 -12.79
CA GLY A 329 -15.16 9.89 -11.55
C GLY A 329 -16.09 8.97 -10.73
N LYS A 330 -17.06 8.34 -11.40
CA LYS A 330 -17.95 7.34 -10.75
C LYS A 330 -17.15 6.15 -10.17
N ASN A 331 -16.16 5.65 -10.90
CA ASN A 331 -15.29 4.57 -10.44
C ASN A 331 -14.43 4.98 -9.25
N VAL A 332 -13.90 6.21 -9.23
CA VAL A 332 -13.15 6.75 -8.09
C VAL A 332 -14.02 6.79 -6.83
N LEU A 333 -15.22 7.36 -6.91
CA LEU A 333 -16.12 7.43 -5.77
C LEU A 333 -16.53 6.04 -5.28
N LYS A 334 -16.77 5.10 -6.19
CA LYS A 334 -17.06 3.70 -5.85
C LYS A 334 -15.87 3.07 -5.10
N ALA A 335 -14.65 3.22 -5.60
CA ALA A 335 -13.45 2.68 -4.95
C ALA A 335 -13.22 3.27 -3.56
N VAL A 336 -13.40 4.59 -3.38
CA VAL A 336 -13.24 5.26 -2.08
C VAL A 336 -14.27 4.76 -1.06
N ARG A 337 -15.54 4.66 -1.46
CA ARG A 337 -16.64 4.21 -0.59
C ARG A 337 -16.56 2.74 -0.23
N ALA A 338 -15.87 1.92 -1.02
CA ALA A 338 -15.71 0.49 -0.79
C ALA A 338 -14.65 0.14 0.27
N TYR A 339 -14.03 1.12 0.95
CA TYR A 339 -13.04 0.85 1.99
C TYR A 339 -13.65 0.04 3.15
N PRO A 340 -13.13 -1.18 3.46
CA PRO A 340 -13.84 -2.15 4.30
C PRO A 340 -13.72 -1.88 5.81
N SER A 341 -12.79 -1.04 6.24
CA SER A 341 -12.41 -0.90 7.65
C SER A 341 -12.54 0.53 8.20
N THR A 342 -13.50 1.30 7.68
CA THR A 342 -13.72 2.72 8.07
C THR A 342 -13.85 2.89 9.59
N ALA A 343 -14.59 2.02 10.27
CA ALA A 343 -14.77 2.06 11.73
C ALA A 343 -13.47 1.93 12.55
N LYS A 344 -12.40 1.38 11.96
CA LYS A 344 -11.10 1.20 12.62
C LYS A 344 -10.15 2.38 12.42
N LEU A 345 -10.44 3.27 11.45
CA LEU A 345 -9.52 4.35 11.06
C LEU A 345 -9.25 5.33 12.19
N VAL A 346 -10.29 5.90 12.78
CA VAL A 346 -10.14 6.87 13.89
C VAL A 346 -9.44 6.23 15.09
N GLY A 347 -9.81 4.99 15.45
CA GLY A 347 -9.16 4.27 16.55
C GLY A 347 -7.66 3.98 16.28
N SER A 348 -7.23 3.96 15.02
CA SER A 348 -5.82 3.75 14.68
C SER A 348 -4.90 4.90 15.10
N MET A 349 -5.47 6.06 15.48
CA MET A 349 -4.72 7.20 16.01
C MET A 349 -3.89 6.82 17.24
N ALA A 350 -4.43 6.00 18.14
CA ALA A 350 -3.69 5.50 19.31
C ALA A 350 -2.35 4.83 18.91
N LYS A 351 -2.40 3.92 17.95
CA LYS A 351 -1.21 3.24 17.42
C LYS A 351 -0.26 4.21 16.69
N ARG A 352 -0.82 5.15 15.91
CA ARG A 352 -0.02 6.12 15.15
C ARG A 352 0.74 7.07 16.07
N CYS A 353 0.09 7.57 17.12
CA CYS A 353 0.75 8.42 18.11
C CYS A 353 1.93 7.70 18.77
N ARG A 354 1.74 6.45 19.21
CA ARG A 354 2.83 5.64 19.78
C ARG A 354 3.99 5.45 18.80
N LEU A 355 3.70 5.10 17.54
CA LEU A 355 4.75 4.91 16.52
C LEU A 355 5.53 6.18 16.21
N VAL A 356 4.88 7.36 16.24
CA VAL A 356 5.58 8.64 16.07
C VAL A 356 6.48 8.95 17.26
N GLU A 357 6.06 8.58 18.45
CA GLU A 357 6.87 8.73 19.66
C GLU A 357 8.09 7.82 19.62
N GLU A 358 7.93 6.52 19.31
CA GLU A 358 9.01 5.55 19.08
C GLU A 358 9.98 6.05 17.99
N ALA A 359 9.46 6.69 16.94
CA ALA A 359 10.26 7.29 15.86
C ALA A 359 10.82 8.68 16.20
N LYS A 360 10.73 9.13 17.46
CA LYS A 360 11.20 10.46 17.92
C LYS A 360 10.71 11.62 17.04
N GLY A 361 9.42 11.56 16.65
CA GLY A 361 8.80 12.54 15.74
C GLY A 361 9.05 12.28 14.25
N GLY A 362 9.85 11.31 13.89
CA GLY A 362 10.10 10.89 12.51
C GLY A 362 8.85 10.32 11.81
N MET A 363 8.99 10.04 10.51
CA MET A 363 7.91 9.44 9.72
C MET A 363 7.70 7.98 10.14
N ILE A 364 6.44 7.59 10.29
CA ILE A 364 6.05 6.21 10.56
C ILE A 364 5.71 5.47 9.29
N GLY A 365 6.01 4.17 9.25
CA GLY A 365 5.60 3.30 8.14
C GLY A 365 4.07 3.16 8.08
N LYS A 366 3.55 3.11 6.85
CA LYS A 366 2.12 2.82 6.59
C LYS A 366 1.87 1.33 6.69
#